data_eaacae8d6fc7c30bb6d42076855bc9f0
#
_entry.id   eaacae8d6fc7c30bb6d42076855bc9f0
#
_cell.length_a   1.000
_cell.length_b   1.000
_cell.length_c   1.000
_cell.angle_alpha   90.00
_cell.angle_beta   90.00
_cell.angle_gamma   90.00
#
_symmetry.space_group_name_H-M   'P 1'
#
loop_
_entity.id
_entity.type
_entity.pdbx_description
1 polymer ?
#
loop_
_entity_poly.entity_id
_entity_poly.type
_entity_poly.pdbx_seq_one_letter_code
_entity_poly.pdbx_strand_id
1 'polypeptide(L)'
;MNVQLKKGILELIVLVAVREKDMYGYELVAEVSKVVDVNEGTIYPLLKRLTNEKYFETYLRESTEGPPRNYYHLTASGILYMEELRGEWTELQDGVNSFLKEHGYE
;
A
#
# COMPACT_ATOMS: atom_id res chain seq x y z
N MET A 1 -8.13 -11.86 -7.79
CA MET A 1 -8.98 -10.97 -6.99
C MET A 1 -9.74 -9.97 -7.86
N ASN A 2 -10.96 -9.67 -7.49
CA ASN A 2 -11.80 -8.69 -8.19
C ASN A 2 -11.11 -7.32 -8.21
N VAL A 3 -11.15 -6.63 -9.37
CA VAL A 3 -10.48 -5.33 -9.56
C VAL A 3 -10.99 -4.27 -8.58
N GLN A 4 -12.27 -4.26 -8.27
CA GLN A 4 -12.86 -3.29 -7.35
C GLN A 4 -12.33 -3.44 -5.93
N LEU A 5 -12.25 -4.67 -5.44
CA LEU A 5 -11.69 -4.95 -4.12
C LEU A 5 -10.19 -4.62 -4.09
N LYS A 6 -9.49 -4.99 -5.14
CA LYS A 6 -8.05 -4.78 -5.28
C LYS A 6 -7.66 -3.31 -5.15
N LYS A 7 -8.41 -2.42 -5.82
CA LYS A 7 -8.14 -0.98 -5.79
C LYS A 7 -8.17 -0.39 -4.40
N GLY A 8 -9.17 -0.77 -3.61
CA GLY A 8 -9.32 -0.23 -2.27
C GLY A 8 -8.26 -0.72 -1.30
N ILE A 9 -7.75 -1.93 -1.52
CA ILE A 9 -6.76 -2.55 -0.63
C ILE A 9 -5.34 -2.10 -0.92
N LEU A 10 -4.99 -1.89 -2.20
CA LEU A 10 -3.62 -1.58 -2.61
C LEU A 10 -3.03 -0.37 -1.91
N GLU A 11 -3.83 0.67 -1.74
CA GLU A 11 -3.39 1.89 -1.08
C GLU A 11 -2.93 1.62 0.35
N LEU A 12 -3.72 0.88 1.10
CA LEU A 12 -3.39 0.50 2.47
C LEU A 12 -2.12 -0.35 2.52
N ILE A 13 -2.03 -1.36 1.66
CA ILE A 13 -0.88 -2.28 1.65
C ILE A 13 0.42 -1.54 1.36
N VAL A 14 0.40 -0.62 0.38
CA VAL A 14 1.57 0.16 0.00
C VAL A 14 2.03 1.06 1.15
N LEU A 15 1.09 1.72 1.81
CA LEU A 15 1.42 2.58 2.96
C LEU A 15 2.03 1.78 4.11
N VAL A 16 1.45 0.65 4.43
CA VAL A 16 1.94 -0.22 5.52
C VAL A 16 3.35 -0.74 5.20
N ALA A 17 3.60 -1.12 3.94
CA ALA A 17 4.92 -1.61 3.54
C ALA A 17 6.00 -0.56 3.79
N VAL A 18 5.73 0.70 3.44
CA VAL A 18 6.69 1.79 3.61
C VAL A 18 6.77 2.26 5.07
N ARG A 19 5.71 2.04 5.86
CA ARG A 19 5.72 2.35 7.29
C ARG A 19 6.80 1.56 8.01
N GLU A 20 6.99 0.32 7.61
CA GLU A 20 7.96 -0.57 8.24
C GLU A 20 9.40 -0.15 7.93
N LYS A 21 9.66 0.17 6.67
CA LYS A 21 10.96 0.69 6.22
C LYS A 21 10.81 1.39 4.88
N ASP A 22 11.72 2.32 4.58
CA ASP A 22 11.75 2.96 3.27
C ASP A 22 12.04 1.93 2.20
N MET A 23 11.38 2.06 1.06
CA MET A 23 11.53 1.12 -0.05
C MET A 23 11.61 1.86 -1.37
N TYR A 24 12.34 1.30 -2.34
CA TYR A 24 12.25 1.79 -3.71
C TYR A 24 11.17 1.01 -4.45
N GLY A 25 10.76 1.55 -5.62
CA GLY A 25 9.57 1.05 -6.32
C GLY A 25 9.56 -0.46 -6.58
N TYR A 26 10.71 -1.01 -7.00
CA TYR A 26 10.81 -2.43 -7.31
C TYR A 26 10.57 -3.30 -6.05
N GLU A 27 11.12 -2.88 -4.92
CA GLU A 27 10.89 -3.58 -3.64
C GLU A 27 9.42 -3.55 -3.26
N LEU A 28 8.77 -2.40 -3.50
CA LEU A 28 7.34 -2.24 -3.20
C LEU A 28 6.48 -3.19 -4.03
N VAL A 29 6.78 -3.31 -5.33
CA VAL A 29 6.04 -4.24 -6.19
C VAL A 29 6.18 -5.66 -5.65
N ALA A 30 7.40 -6.06 -5.29
CA ALA A 30 7.65 -7.39 -4.76
C ALA A 30 6.90 -7.64 -3.45
N GLU A 31 6.91 -6.65 -2.55
CA GLU A 31 6.24 -6.76 -1.26
C GLU A 31 4.73 -6.84 -1.39
N VAL A 32 4.15 -5.99 -2.22
CA VAL A 32 2.71 -5.97 -2.47
C VAL A 32 2.24 -7.24 -3.15
N SER A 33 3.07 -7.80 -4.03
CA SER A 33 2.74 -9.03 -4.76
C SER A 33 2.59 -10.25 -3.85
N LYS A 34 3.07 -10.17 -2.62
CA LYS A 34 2.86 -11.22 -1.61
C LYS A 34 1.39 -11.31 -1.20
N VAL A 35 0.65 -10.23 -1.33
CA VAL A 35 -0.75 -10.15 -0.90
C VAL A 35 -1.69 -10.15 -2.09
N VAL A 36 -1.38 -9.36 -3.11
CA VAL A 36 -2.24 -9.16 -4.27
C VAL A 36 -1.39 -9.24 -5.53
N ASP A 37 -1.86 -9.95 -6.53
CA ASP A 37 -1.17 -10.03 -7.81
C ASP A 37 -1.22 -8.67 -8.51
N VAL A 38 -0.08 -7.99 -8.57
CA VAL A 38 0.04 -6.67 -9.18
C VAL A 38 1.33 -6.57 -9.99
N ASN A 39 1.38 -5.56 -10.86
CA ASN A 39 2.55 -5.25 -11.64
C ASN A 39 2.91 -3.77 -11.49
N GLU A 40 4.03 -3.39 -12.10
CA GLU A 40 4.54 -2.03 -12.05
C GLU A 40 3.56 -1.00 -12.61
N GLY A 41 2.82 -1.38 -13.66
CA GLY A 41 1.83 -0.50 -14.28
C GLY A 41 0.71 -0.08 -13.34
N THR A 42 0.45 -0.86 -12.31
CA THR A 42 -0.55 -0.54 -11.29
C THR A 42 0.07 0.22 -10.12
N ILE A 43 1.25 -0.20 -9.69
CA ILE A 43 1.88 0.33 -8.48
C ILE A 43 2.48 1.73 -8.70
N TYR A 44 3.20 1.97 -9.79
CA TYR A 44 3.87 3.26 -9.99
C TYR A 44 2.92 4.45 -10.06
N PRO A 45 1.78 4.39 -10.75
CA PRO A 45 0.82 5.50 -10.70
C PRO A 45 0.29 5.77 -9.30
N LEU A 46 0.10 4.73 -8.51
CA LEU A 46 -0.34 4.86 -7.11
C LEU A 46 0.72 5.55 -6.27
N LEU A 47 1.98 5.15 -6.42
CA LEU A 47 3.09 5.78 -5.71
C LEU A 47 3.20 7.27 -6.05
N LYS A 48 3.02 7.60 -7.33
CA LYS A 48 3.06 8.99 -7.78
C LYS A 48 1.94 9.80 -7.13
N ARG A 49 0.72 9.26 -7.11
CA ARG A 49 -0.42 9.93 -6.49
C ARG A 49 -0.19 10.18 -5.01
N LEU A 50 0.26 9.17 -4.27
CA LEU A 50 0.50 9.29 -2.84
C LEU A 50 1.63 10.28 -2.54
N THR A 51 2.63 10.36 -3.40
CA THR A 51 3.70 11.35 -3.28
C THR A 51 3.17 12.76 -3.54
N ASN A 52 2.34 12.93 -4.56
CA ASN A 52 1.72 14.23 -4.86
C ASN A 52 0.81 14.69 -3.73
N GLU A 53 0.18 13.78 -3.02
CA GLU A 53 -0.68 14.08 -1.87
C GLU A 53 0.11 14.25 -0.57
N LYS A 54 1.44 14.16 -0.63
CA LYS A 54 2.36 14.36 0.50
C LYS A 54 2.31 13.25 1.56
N TYR A 55 1.78 12.09 1.21
CA TYR A 55 1.82 10.93 2.09
C TYR A 55 3.18 10.22 2.01
N PHE A 56 3.87 10.37 0.88
CA PHE A 56 5.25 9.93 0.70
C PHE A 56 6.14 11.11 0.38
N GLU A 57 7.40 11.00 0.81
CA GLU A 57 8.51 11.80 0.35
C GLU A 57 9.48 10.87 -0.37
N THR A 58 10.21 11.37 -1.35
CA THR A 58 11.16 10.57 -2.09
C THR A 58 12.57 11.12 -1.96
N TYR A 59 13.55 10.24 -2.07
CA TYR A 59 14.96 10.61 -2.09
C TYR A 59 15.76 9.57 -2.88
N LEU A 60 16.88 10.02 -3.44
CA LEU A 60 17.78 9.13 -4.18
C LEU A 60 18.76 8.49 -3.23
N ARG A 61 19.08 7.24 -3.50
CA ARG A 61 20.05 6.48 -2.74
C ARG A 61 20.98 5.77 -3.69
N GLU A 62 22.30 5.88 -3.45
CA GLU A 62 23.30 5.21 -4.27
C GLU A 62 23.10 3.70 -4.25
N SER A 63 23.34 3.09 -5.41
CA SER A 63 23.26 1.64 -5.57
C SER A 63 24.58 1.14 -6.12
N THR A 64 25.09 0.04 -5.58
CA THR A 64 26.31 -0.60 -6.06
C THR A 64 26.09 -1.38 -7.36
N GLU A 65 24.83 -1.61 -7.72
CA GLU A 65 24.45 -2.46 -8.85
C GLU A 65 23.86 -1.70 -10.04
N GLY A 66 23.93 -0.37 -10.04
CA GLY A 66 23.38 0.42 -11.13
C GLY A 66 23.15 1.86 -10.74
N PRO A 67 22.25 2.56 -11.44
CA PRO A 67 21.96 3.97 -11.12
C PRO A 67 21.34 4.11 -9.74
N PRO A 68 21.40 5.31 -9.15
CA PRO A 68 20.73 5.58 -7.87
C PRO A 68 19.26 5.21 -7.93
N ARG A 69 18.73 4.73 -6.81
CA ARG A 69 17.33 4.32 -6.69
C ARG A 69 16.54 5.37 -5.96
N ASN A 70 15.30 5.57 -6.40
CA ASN A 70 14.38 6.51 -5.76
C ASN A 70 13.63 5.78 -4.65
N TYR A 71 13.89 6.16 -3.40
CA TYR A 71 13.25 5.56 -2.24
C TYR A 71 12.04 6.38 -1.79
N TYR A 72 11.06 5.70 -1.26
CA TYR A 72 9.85 6.28 -0.71
C TYR A 72 9.90 6.20 0.81
N HIS A 73 9.55 7.30 1.45
CA HIS A 73 9.50 7.43 2.90
C HIS A 73 8.09 7.88 3.30
N LEU A 74 7.51 7.24 4.30
CA LEU A 74 6.17 7.59 4.77
C LEU A 74 6.25 8.82 5.67
N THR A 75 5.53 9.87 5.31
CA THR A 75 5.50 11.12 6.08
C THR A 75 4.59 11.01 7.30
N ALA A 76 4.63 12.00 8.18
CA ALA A 76 3.73 12.06 9.33
C ALA A 76 2.26 12.04 8.88
N SER A 77 1.92 12.82 7.82
CA SER A 77 0.56 12.80 7.29
C SER A 77 0.22 11.46 6.65
N GLY A 78 1.22 10.79 6.07
CA GLY A 78 1.05 9.45 5.51
C GLY A 78 0.73 8.42 6.58
N ILE A 79 1.37 8.52 7.74
CA ILE A 79 1.10 7.63 8.88
C ILE A 79 -0.35 7.82 9.34
N LEU A 80 -0.81 9.06 9.47
CA LEU A 80 -2.18 9.34 9.89
C LEU A 80 -3.19 8.78 8.88
N TYR A 81 -2.92 8.97 7.60
CA TYR A 81 -3.79 8.46 6.55
C TYR A 81 -3.81 6.93 6.54
N MET A 82 -2.65 6.31 6.70
CA MET A 82 -2.53 4.85 6.80
C MET A 82 -3.37 4.31 7.96
N GLU A 83 -3.31 4.95 9.14
CA GLU A 83 -4.07 4.52 10.30
C GLU A 83 -5.58 4.68 10.09
N GLU A 84 -5.99 5.74 9.39
CA GLU A 84 -7.39 5.93 9.02
C GLU A 84 -7.89 4.81 8.12
N LEU A 85 -7.12 4.48 7.07
CA LEU A 85 -7.47 3.39 6.15
C LEU A 85 -7.48 2.04 6.86
N ARG A 86 -6.53 1.83 7.75
CA ARG A 86 -6.45 0.57 8.51
C ARG A 86 -7.69 0.39 9.38
N GLY A 87 -8.14 1.46 10.03
CA GLY A 87 -9.36 1.43 10.84
C GLY A 87 -10.60 1.15 10.01
N GLU A 88 -10.71 1.81 8.86
CA GLU A 88 -11.82 1.60 7.93
C GLU A 88 -11.85 0.17 7.40
N TRP A 89 -10.69 -0.37 7.07
CA TRP A 89 -10.58 -1.76 6.61
C TRP A 89 -11.03 -2.74 7.70
N THR A 90 -10.56 -2.55 8.93
CA THR A 90 -10.92 -3.42 10.05
C THR A 90 -12.43 -3.38 10.30
N GLU A 91 -13.02 -2.21 10.30
CA GLU A 91 -14.45 -2.03 10.49
C GLU A 91 -15.26 -2.72 9.40
N LEU A 92 -14.86 -2.54 8.14
CA LEU A 92 -15.52 -3.17 7.02
C LEU A 92 -15.39 -4.69 7.07
N GLN A 93 -14.20 -5.19 7.33
CA GLN A 93 -13.91 -6.61 7.43
C GLN A 93 -14.75 -7.27 8.51
N ASP A 94 -14.78 -6.67 9.69
CA ASP A 94 -15.55 -7.19 10.82
C ASP A 94 -17.04 -7.20 10.52
N GLY A 95 -17.53 -6.12 9.90
CA GLY A 95 -18.95 -6.01 9.53
C GLY A 95 -19.36 -7.07 8.52
N VAL A 96 -18.55 -7.24 7.48
CA VAL A 96 -18.82 -8.24 6.44
C VAL A 96 -18.76 -9.65 7.02
N ASN A 97 -17.73 -9.93 7.82
CA ASN A 97 -17.58 -11.26 8.45
C ASN A 97 -18.74 -11.59 9.37
N SER A 98 -19.19 -10.63 10.17
CA SER A 98 -20.35 -10.82 11.05
C SER A 98 -21.61 -11.09 10.27
N PHE A 99 -21.83 -10.34 9.20
CA PHE A 99 -23.00 -10.51 8.34
C PHE A 99 -23.01 -11.89 7.69
N LEU A 100 -21.86 -12.32 7.15
CA LEU A 100 -21.73 -13.64 6.54
C LEU A 100 -22.04 -14.74 7.55
N LYS A 101 -21.52 -14.60 8.75
CA LYS A 101 -21.71 -15.58 9.81
C LYS A 101 -23.20 -15.69 10.19
N GLU A 102 -23.90 -14.57 10.29
CA GLU A 102 -25.33 -14.54 10.57
C GLU A 102 -26.15 -15.27 9.51
N HIS A 103 -25.64 -15.35 8.28
CA HIS A 103 -26.32 -15.97 7.15
C HIS A 103 -25.78 -17.37 6.83
N GLY A 104 -25.06 -17.96 7.77
CA GLY A 104 -24.60 -19.36 7.65
C GLY A 104 -23.26 -19.57 6.96
N TYR A 105 -22.51 -18.52 6.70
CA TYR A 105 -21.18 -18.62 6.09
C TYR A 105 -20.08 -18.46 7.16
N GLU A 106 -18.96 -19.06 6.94
CA GLU A 106 -17.83 -18.96 7.86
C GLU A 106 -16.60 -18.34 7.23
#